data_8198a83688d55fe2c31f6be1617a19cc
#
_entry.id   8198a83688d55fe2c31f6be1617a19cc
#
_cell.length_a   1.000
_cell.length_b   1.000
_cell.length_c   1.000
_cell.angle_alpha   90.00
_cell.angle_beta   90.00
_cell.angle_gamma   90.00
#
_symmetry.space_group_name_H-M   'P 1'
#
loop_
_entity.id
_entity.type
_entity.pdbx_description
1 polymer ?
#
loop_
_entity_poly.entity_id
_entity_poly.type
_entity_poly.pdbx_seq_one_letter_code
_entity_poly.pdbx_strand_id
1 'polypeptide(L)'
;MSPKRRWRLSAAMLLMVMPALSIPARTQDGAQEKSKDKAQENSKRKERAEAAANLPAVIVRDPGDPATLDLYYGSGGKEHAPDPNGTYTFVEEDLKQTSPKFDVVDAQGEHWRVKLGAEPQAETAATRLLWAVGYFVDDDYYFAQFKVQGLPRLHRGREYVGEGGVVFGARLKRKPKSVKKLGDWSWFDNPFVGTKELNGLRVMMCLVNNWDLAADNNSIYETDGERRYLVSDVGASFGSTGDSFARSKNKLSDYEKTKFIEKKDGDYVDFVMHSRPFLLTAVNIGNYRHRARMEEVGKHIPRADAKWLGAKLAQLSESQIRDCFRAAGYSPEQIDGFTKVVQQRIAELAAL
;
A
#
# COMPACT_ATOMS: atom_id res chain seq x y z
N MET A 1 -70.32 14.92 38.48
CA MET A 1 -69.56 15.79 39.40
C MET A 1 -68.40 14.99 39.93
N SER A 2 -67.16 15.29 39.49
CA SER A 2 -65.93 14.78 40.08
C SER A 2 -64.78 15.71 39.72
N PRO A 3 -63.95 16.18 40.65
CA PRO A 3 -63.02 17.28 40.43
C PRO A 3 -61.66 16.75 39.89
N LYS A 4 -61.11 17.52 38.97
CA LYS A 4 -59.77 17.33 38.39
C LYS A 4 -58.67 17.63 39.43
N ARG A 5 -57.81 16.66 39.77
CA ARG A 5 -56.59 16.86 40.53
C ARG A 5 -55.46 17.29 39.56
N ARG A 6 -54.97 18.50 39.74
CA ARG A 6 -53.74 19.01 39.11
C ARG A 6 -52.53 18.54 39.94
N TRP A 7 -51.63 17.81 39.34
CA TRP A 7 -50.28 17.49 39.87
C TRP A 7 -49.32 18.58 39.41
N ARG A 8 -48.75 19.29 40.37
CA ARG A 8 -47.57 20.16 40.11
C ARG A 8 -46.33 19.32 40.30
N LEU A 9 -45.56 19.15 39.23
CA LEU A 9 -44.20 18.60 39.27
C LEU A 9 -43.25 19.75 39.63
N SER A 10 -42.64 19.67 40.81
CA SER A 10 -41.54 20.53 41.20
C SER A 10 -40.26 19.90 40.63
N ALA A 11 -39.58 20.55 39.69
CA ALA A 11 -38.27 20.17 39.21
C ALA A 11 -37.21 20.59 40.23
N ALA A 12 -36.67 19.64 40.96
CA ALA A 12 -35.47 19.83 41.76
C ALA A 12 -34.26 19.69 40.86
N MET A 13 -33.58 20.77 40.60
CA MET A 13 -32.33 20.84 39.83
C MET A 13 -31.18 20.40 40.74
N LEU A 14 -30.73 19.14 40.57
CA LEU A 14 -29.56 18.58 41.27
C LEU A 14 -28.29 19.04 40.51
N LEU A 15 -27.58 20.05 41.01
CA LEU A 15 -26.27 20.42 40.54
C LEU A 15 -25.28 19.32 40.98
N MET A 16 -24.91 18.43 40.07
CA MET A 16 -23.75 17.57 40.25
C MET A 16 -22.48 18.39 39.98
N VAL A 17 -21.79 18.74 41.03
CA VAL A 17 -20.39 19.22 40.97
C VAL A 17 -19.52 18.02 40.65
N MET A 18 -19.12 17.88 39.40
CA MET A 18 -18.05 16.92 39.03
C MET A 18 -16.70 17.47 39.52
N PRO A 19 -15.88 16.65 40.23
CA PRO A 19 -14.50 17.05 40.50
C PRO A 19 -13.72 17.10 39.18
N ALA A 20 -13.07 18.22 38.92
CA ALA A 20 -12.11 18.35 37.83
C ALA A 20 -10.98 17.36 38.05
N LEU A 21 -10.98 16.25 37.32
CA LEU A 21 -9.84 15.35 37.21
C LEU A 21 -8.71 16.15 36.50
N SER A 22 -7.73 16.58 37.28
CA SER A 22 -6.49 17.13 36.77
C SER A 22 -5.76 16.06 35.97
N ILE A 23 -5.76 16.18 34.62
CA ILE A 23 -4.94 15.38 33.72
C ILE A 23 -3.49 15.70 34.04
N PRO A 24 -2.63 14.70 34.32
CA PRO A 24 -1.23 14.97 34.66
C PRO A 24 -0.52 15.64 33.48
N ALA A 25 0.24 16.71 33.79
CA ALA A 25 0.97 17.57 32.84
C ALA A 25 1.91 16.80 31.88
N ARG A 26 2.29 15.58 32.22
CA ARG A 26 3.18 14.70 31.45
C ARG A 26 2.65 14.28 30.05
N THR A 27 1.36 14.38 29.79
CA THR A 27 0.74 14.08 28.49
C THR A 27 0.75 15.25 27.51
N GLN A 28 0.86 16.48 28.00
CA GLN A 28 0.91 17.67 27.14
C GLN A 28 2.32 17.90 26.55
N ASP A 29 3.36 17.66 27.33
CA ASP A 29 4.76 17.83 26.87
C ASP A 29 5.11 16.83 25.75
N GLY A 30 4.74 15.57 25.87
CA GLY A 30 4.98 14.57 24.83
C GLY A 30 4.22 14.80 23.52
N ALA A 31 3.07 15.47 23.56
CA ALA A 31 2.31 15.83 22.37
C ALA A 31 2.92 17.05 21.66
N GLN A 32 3.45 18.00 22.41
CA GLN A 32 4.14 19.19 21.87
C GLN A 32 5.49 18.83 21.25
N GLU A 33 6.27 17.94 21.88
CA GLU A 33 7.55 17.46 21.37
C GLU A 33 7.36 16.71 20.04
N LYS A 34 6.42 15.76 19.96
CA LYS A 34 6.08 15.05 18.70
C LYS A 34 5.58 16.00 17.61
N SER A 35 4.89 17.09 17.96
CA SER A 35 4.44 18.09 17.00
C SER A 35 5.61 18.91 16.43
N LYS A 36 6.59 19.27 17.26
CA LYS A 36 7.81 19.97 16.85
C LYS A 36 8.69 19.09 15.96
N ASP A 37 8.89 17.83 16.32
CA ASP A 37 9.67 16.88 15.52
C ASP A 37 9.06 16.67 14.13
N LYS A 38 7.74 16.55 14.05
CA LYS A 38 7.01 16.43 12.78
C LYS A 38 7.13 17.69 11.91
N ALA A 39 7.06 18.87 12.53
CA ALA A 39 7.23 20.15 11.83
C ALA A 39 8.67 20.28 11.28
N GLN A 40 9.67 19.90 12.06
CA GLN A 40 11.07 19.92 11.66
C GLN A 40 11.35 18.89 10.55
N GLU A 41 10.80 17.69 10.63
CA GLU A 41 10.92 16.68 9.58
C GLU A 41 10.29 17.17 8.26
N ASN A 42 9.12 17.81 8.33
CA ASN A 42 8.46 18.39 7.15
C ASN A 42 9.26 19.55 6.54
N SER A 43 9.89 20.42 7.37
CA SER A 43 10.77 21.48 6.88
C SER A 43 11.98 20.92 6.15
N LYS A 44 12.68 19.96 6.76
CA LYS A 44 13.83 19.29 6.13
C LYS A 44 13.45 18.57 4.84
N ARG A 45 12.23 17.99 4.78
CA ARG A 45 11.73 17.34 3.57
C ARG A 45 11.48 18.35 2.45
N LYS A 46 10.92 19.51 2.78
CA LYS A 46 10.69 20.59 1.81
C LYS A 46 12.01 21.14 1.26
N GLU A 47 12.97 21.43 2.10
CA GLU A 47 14.33 21.88 1.70
C GLU A 47 15.02 20.87 0.76
N ARG A 48 14.93 19.56 1.08
CA ARG A 48 15.45 18.50 0.20
C ARG A 48 14.73 18.45 -1.14
N ALA A 49 13.40 18.60 -1.14
CA ALA A 49 12.60 18.60 -2.37
C ALA A 49 12.95 19.79 -3.27
N GLU A 50 13.19 20.97 -2.69
CA GLU A 50 13.65 22.17 -3.40
C GLU A 50 15.06 21.98 -3.98
N ALA A 51 16.00 21.43 -3.19
CA ALA A 51 17.36 21.12 -3.66
C ALA A 51 17.37 20.07 -4.81
N ALA A 52 16.46 19.11 -4.74
CA ALA A 52 16.34 18.06 -5.77
C ALA A 52 15.45 18.47 -6.96
N ALA A 53 14.88 19.69 -7.00
CA ALA A 53 13.89 20.09 -8.01
C ALA A 53 14.39 19.94 -9.47
N ASN A 54 15.68 20.16 -9.68
CA ASN A 54 16.34 20.11 -10.99
C ASN A 54 16.85 18.70 -11.35
N LEU A 55 16.75 17.72 -10.46
CA LEU A 55 17.17 16.36 -10.77
C LEU A 55 16.17 15.70 -11.74
N PRO A 56 16.62 14.81 -12.63
CA PRO A 56 15.74 14.05 -13.51
C PRO A 56 14.63 13.35 -12.75
N ALA A 57 13.39 13.44 -13.24
CA ALA A 57 12.26 12.68 -12.73
C ALA A 57 12.14 11.37 -13.49
N VAL A 58 12.05 10.24 -12.81
CA VAL A 58 11.98 8.90 -13.41
C VAL A 58 10.89 8.09 -12.70
N ILE A 59 10.02 7.40 -13.47
CA ILE A 59 8.95 6.54 -12.94
C ILE A 59 9.16 5.07 -13.31
N VAL A 60 9.88 4.82 -14.37
CA VAL A 60 10.17 3.48 -14.89
C VAL A 60 11.59 3.43 -15.45
N ARG A 61 12.23 2.29 -15.31
CA ARG A 61 13.51 1.98 -15.95
C ARG A 61 13.43 0.61 -16.58
N ASP A 62 14.11 0.43 -17.72
CA ASP A 62 14.18 -0.89 -18.33
C ASP A 62 14.86 -1.86 -17.35
N PRO A 63 14.22 -2.95 -16.93
CA PRO A 63 14.80 -3.91 -16.00
C PRO A 63 15.85 -4.84 -16.65
N GLY A 64 16.08 -4.71 -17.94
CA GLY A 64 16.95 -5.59 -18.73
C GLY A 64 16.20 -6.78 -19.33
N ASP A 65 16.92 -7.88 -19.56
CA ASP A 65 16.32 -9.10 -20.11
C ASP A 65 15.34 -9.73 -19.10
N PRO A 66 14.03 -9.78 -19.41
CA PRO A 66 13.03 -10.35 -18.51
C PRO A 66 13.34 -11.79 -18.07
N ALA A 67 13.98 -12.59 -18.93
CA ALA A 67 14.32 -13.98 -18.61
C ALA A 67 15.34 -14.11 -17.45
N THR A 68 16.10 -13.04 -17.17
CA THR A 68 17.12 -13.03 -16.11
C THR A 68 16.60 -12.51 -14.77
N LEU A 69 15.36 -11.98 -14.72
CA LEU A 69 14.80 -11.38 -13.52
C LEU A 69 14.45 -12.46 -12.48
N ASP A 70 15.03 -12.34 -11.30
CA ASP A 70 14.69 -13.16 -10.15
C ASP A 70 13.51 -12.54 -9.38
N LEU A 71 12.28 -12.92 -9.75
CA LEU A 71 11.07 -12.41 -9.14
C LEU A 71 10.78 -12.99 -7.75
N TYR A 72 11.54 -13.99 -7.31
CA TYR A 72 11.47 -14.45 -5.93
C TYR A 72 12.09 -13.42 -4.97
N TYR A 73 13.27 -12.94 -5.29
CA TYR A 73 13.95 -11.92 -4.46
C TYR A 73 13.54 -10.48 -4.81
N GLY A 74 13.15 -10.19 -6.05
CA GLY A 74 12.68 -8.88 -6.50
C GLY A 74 13.77 -7.82 -6.57
N SER A 75 13.39 -6.53 -6.44
CA SER A 75 14.27 -5.38 -6.66
C SER A 75 15.52 -5.35 -5.77
N GLY A 76 15.40 -5.83 -4.54
CA GLY A 76 16.51 -5.88 -3.60
C GLY A 76 17.48 -7.05 -3.83
N GLY A 77 17.08 -8.04 -4.64
CA GLY A 77 17.89 -9.22 -4.91
C GLY A 77 18.10 -10.12 -3.69
N LYS A 78 18.85 -11.19 -3.89
CA LYS A 78 19.22 -12.12 -2.82
C LYS A 78 20.23 -11.51 -1.84
N GLU A 79 21.09 -10.63 -2.34
CA GLU A 79 22.15 -9.98 -1.58
C GLU A 79 21.65 -9.04 -0.49
N HIS A 80 20.44 -8.48 -0.66
CA HIS A 80 19.79 -7.62 0.34
C HIS A 80 18.66 -8.34 1.08
N ALA A 81 18.44 -9.63 0.80
CA ALA A 81 17.40 -10.38 1.48
C ALA A 81 17.73 -10.54 2.97
N PRO A 82 16.80 -10.22 3.88
CA PRO A 82 17.00 -10.42 5.30
C PRO A 82 17.03 -11.91 5.63
N ASP A 83 17.80 -12.31 6.66
CA ASP A 83 17.83 -13.69 7.13
C ASP A 83 16.61 -13.98 8.03
N PRO A 84 15.71 -14.91 7.68
CA PRO A 84 14.56 -15.24 8.50
C PRO A 84 14.93 -15.81 9.89
N ASN A 85 16.15 -16.36 10.03
CA ASN A 85 16.69 -16.87 11.28
C ASN A 85 17.62 -15.86 11.99
N GLY A 86 17.77 -14.68 11.41
CA GLY A 86 18.62 -13.59 11.91
C GLY A 86 18.09 -12.99 13.23
N THR A 87 18.94 -12.18 13.83
CA THR A 87 18.58 -11.40 15.02
C THR A 87 18.06 -10.05 14.62
N TYR A 88 16.82 -9.73 15.02
CA TYR A 88 16.17 -8.44 14.81
C TYR A 88 15.90 -7.80 16.17
N THR A 89 16.28 -6.55 16.35
CA THR A 89 16.02 -5.78 17.57
C THR A 89 14.96 -4.73 17.30
N PHE A 90 13.95 -4.65 18.16
CA PHE A 90 12.90 -3.64 18.09
C PHE A 90 13.47 -2.23 18.22
N VAL A 91 12.99 -1.29 17.41
CA VAL A 91 13.37 0.13 17.47
C VAL A 91 12.18 0.96 17.95
N GLU A 92 11.09 1.01 17.19
CA GLU A 92 9.91 1.81 17.51
C GLU A 92 8.65 1.27 16.83
N GLU A 93 7.46 1.52 17.42
CA GLU A 93 6.17 1.25 16.78
C GLU A 93 5.71 2.49 16.01
N ASP A 94 5.38 2.32 14.72
CA ASP A 94 4.81 3.39 13.90
C ASP A 94 3.29 3.39 14.04
N LEU A 95 2.75 4.37 14.74
CA LEU A 95 1.31 4.55 14.95
C LEU A 95 0.62 5.40 13.87
N LYS A 96 1.37 5.87 12.86
CA LYS A 96 0.80 6.60 11.70
C LYS A 96 0.03 5.63 10.81
N GLN A 97 -1.03 6.13 10.16
CA GLN A 97 -1.94 5.34 9.28
C GLN A 97 -2.64 4.16 10.01
N THR A 98 -3.30 3.26 9.29
CA THR A 98 -4.14 2.20 9.87
C THR A 98 -3.44 0.86 10.04
N SER A 99 -2.54 0.49 9.13
CA SER A 99 -1.86 -0.82 9.16
C SER A 99 -0.86 -0.90 10.33
N PRO A 100 -0.83 -2.01 11.10
CA PRO A 100 0.16 -2.20 12.16
C PRO A 100 1.58 -2.25 11.60
N LYS A 101 2.47 -1.41 12.14
CA LYS A 101 3.86 -1.29 11.67
C LYS A 101 4.80 -0.98 12.83
N PHE A 102 6.01 -1.52 12.76
CA PHE A 102 7.12 -1.17 13.64
C PHE A 102 8.45 -1.26 12.89
N ASP A 103 9.47 -0.64 13.42
CA ASP A 103 10.81 -0.68 12.87
C ASP A 103 11.71 -1.60 13.69
N VAL A 104 12.61 -2.31 13.00
CA VAL A 104 13.63 -3.16 13.60
C VAL A 104 14.99 -2.87 12.96
N VAL A 105 16.06 -3.26 13.64
CA VAL A 105 17.43 -3.30 13.11
C VAL A 105 17.94 -4.73 13.18
N ASP A 106 18.59 -5.20 12.11
CA ASP A 106 19.23 -6.52 12.09
C ASP A 106 20.67 -6.48 12.67
N ALA A 107 21.31 -7.66 12.74
CA ALA A 107 22.67 -7.79 13.28
C ALA A 107 23.74 -7.04 12.45
N GLN A 108 23.46 -6.72 11.19
CA GLN A 108 24.31 -5.96 10.29
C GLN A 108 24.11 -4.45 10.40
N GLY A 109 23.10 -4.01 11.20
CA GLY A 109 22.74 -2.61 11.38
C GLY A 109 21.85 -2.06 10.25
N GLU A 110 21.29 -2.93 9.42
CA GLU A 110 20.31 -2.53 8.41
C GLU A 110 18.94 -2.33 9.07
N HIS A 111 18.25 -1.26 8.67
CA HIS A 111 16.95 -0.91 9.20
C HIS A 111 15.83 -1.46 8.33
N TRP A 112 14.83 -2.05 8.98
CA TRP A 112 13.67 -2.64 8.33
C TRP A 112 12.37 -2.11 8.91
N ARG A 113 11.41 -1.79 8.06
CA ARG A 113 10.04 -1.54 8.47
C ARG A 113 9.22 -2.81 8.34
N VAL A 114 8.73 -3.30 9.45
CA VAL A 114 7.86 -4.47 9.54
C VAL A 114 6.42 -4.02 9.42
N LYS A 115 5.65 -4.62 8.51
CA LYS A 115 4.20 -4.44 8.34
C LYS A 115 3.49 -5.75 8.65
N LEU A 116 2.43 -5.68 9.44
CA LEU A 116 1.60 -6.82 9.85
C LEU A 116 0.20 -6.70 9.25
N GLY A 117 -0.59 -7.78 9.36
CA GLY A 117 -2.00 -7.76 8.94
C GLY A 117 -2.27 -8.51 7.65
N ALA A 118 -3.30 -8.09 6.91
CA ALA A 118 -3.74 -8.77 5.70
C ALA A 118 -2.96 -8.34 4.43
N GLU A 119 -2.10 -7.33 4.52
CA GLU A 119 -1.43 -6.72 3.37
C GLU A 119 -0.06 -7.30 3.01
N PRO A 120 0.75 -7.83 3.95
CA PRO A 120 2.11 -8.28 3.70
C PRO A 120 2.29 -9.16 2.47
N GLN A 121 1.48 -10.18 2.30
CA GLN A 121 1.55 -11.08 1.15
C GLN A 121 1.21 -10.38 -0.16
N ALA A 122 0.08 -9.66 -0.18
CA ALA A 122 -0.37 -8.95 -1.37
C ALA A 122 0.64 -7.88 -1.81
N GLU A 123 1.21 -7.14 -0.85
CA GLU A 123 2.21 -6.12 -1.14
C GLU A 123 3.47 -6.72 -1.74
N THR A 124 4.01 -7.80 -1.14
CA THR A 124 5.19 -8.48 -1.66
C THR A 124 4.98 -9.02 -3.07
N ALA A 125 3.86 -9.67 -3.37
CA ALA A 125 3.59 -10.16 -4.72
C ALA A 125 3.40 -9.03 -5.75
N ALA A 126 2.71 -7.94 -5.37
CA ALA A 126 2.48 -6.79 -6.25
C ALA A 126 3.77 -6.05 -6.59
N THR A 127 4.67 -5.83 -5.62
CA THR A 127 5.97 -5.19 -5.88
C THR A 127 6.82 -5.99 -6.85
N ARG A 128 6.79 -7.33 -6.81
CA ARG A 128 7.49 -8.19 -7.77
C ARG A 128 6.99 -7.98 -9.20
N LEU A 129 5.68 -7.97 -9.40
CA LEU A 129 5.07 -7.75 -10.72
C LEU A 129 5.35 -6.33 -11.26
N LEU A 130 5.30 -5.31 -10.40
CA LEU A 130 5.65 -3.93 -10.79
C LEU A 130 7.11 -3.81 -11.21
N TRP A 131 8.02 -4.37 -10.42
CA TRP A 131 9.44 -4.37 -10.73
C TRP A 131 9.76 -5.13 -12.02
N ALA A 132 9.08 -6.24 -12.29
CA ALA A 132 9.27 -7.04 -13.49
C ALA A 132 9.07 -6.27 -14.80
N VAL A 133 8.27 -5.21 -14.80
CA VAL A 133 8.04 -4.34 -15.95
C VAL A 133 8.76 -2.99 -15.85
N GLY A 134 9.63 -2.84 -14.84
CA GLY A 134 10.57 -1.73 -14.68
C GLY A 134 10.10 -0.58 -13.78
N TYR A 135 8.93 -0.66 -13.15
CA TYR A 135 8.53 0.36 -12.17
C TYR A 135 9.36 0.26 -10.89
N PHE A 136 9.70 1.42 -10.34
CA PHE A 136 10.37 1.46 -9.05
C PHE A 136 9.42 1.02 -7.94
N VAL A 137 9.96 0.23 -7.03
CA VAL A 137 9.27 -0.32 -5.86
C VAL A 137 10.19 -0.25 -4.65
N ASP A 138 9.63 -0.45 -3.48
CA ASP A 138 10.43 -0.66 -2.26
C ASP A 138 11.04 -2.08 -2.26
N ASP A 139 12.26 -2.22 -1.73
CA ASP A 139 12.86 -3.54 -1.47
C ASP A 139 12.15 -4.16 -0.27
N ASP A 140 11.30 -5.14 -0.54
CA ASP A 140 10.52 -5.80 0.49
C ASP A 140 10.61 -7.33 0.41
N TYR A 141 10.42 -7.99 1.55
CA TYR A 141 10.51 -9.44 1.71
C TYR A 141 9.47 -9.92 2.69
N TYR A 142 8.85 -11.06 2.41
CA TYR A 142 7.85 -11.65 3.30
C TYR A 142 8.47 -12.75 4.16
N PHE A 143 8.14 -12.73 5.45
CA PHE A 143 8.46 -13.80 6.39
C PHE A 143 7.18 -14.43 6.96
N ALA A 144 7.09 -15.75 6.86
CA ALA A 144 6.01 -16.49 7.50
C ALA A 144 6.10 -16.37 9.03
N GLN A 145 7.34 -16.39 9.55
CA GLN A 145 7.65 -16.07 10.95
C GLN A 145 9.11 -15.65 11.12
N PHE A 146 9.38 -14.82 12.12
CA PHE A 146 10.72 -14.46 12.57
C PHE A 146 10.68 -13.97 14.03
N LYS A 147 11.84 -13.79 14.67
CA LYS A 147 11.93 -13.36 16.07
C LYS A 147 12.47 -11.95 16.21
N VAL A 148 11.84 -11.16 17.08
CA VAL A 148 12.25 -9.79 17.39
C VAL A 148 12.58 -9.68 18.87
N GLN A 149 13.82 -9.27 19.17
CA GLN A 149 14.28 -9.01 20.53
C GLN A 149 13.75 -7.66 21.04
N GLY A 150 13.35 -7.61 22.31
CA GLY A 150 12.87 -6.38 22.94
C GLY A 150 11.52 -5.88 22.40
N LEU A 151 10.76 -6.71 21.67
CA LEU A 151 9.45 -6.33 21.15
C LEU A 151 8.48 -6.10 22.33
N PRO A 152 7.97 -4.86 22.52
CA PRO A 152 6.99 -4.58 23.57
C PRO A 152 5.61 -5.09 23.19
N ARG A 153 4.65 -4.98 24.10
CA ARG A 153 3.25 -5.18 23.75
C ARG A 153 2.79 -4.07 22.79
N LEU A 154 2.63 -4.41 21.50
CA LEU A 154 2.22 -3.47 20.47
C LEU A 154 0.83 -2.88 20.78
N HIS A 155 0.56 -1.66 20.30
CA HIS A 155 -0.76 -1.04 20.33
C HIS A 155 -1.69 -1.69 19.31
N ARG A 156 -1.17 -2.09 18.14
CA ARG A 156 -1.92 -2.70 17.03
C ARG A 156 -1.20 -3.94 16.51
N GLY A 157 -1.95 -4.93 15.98
CA GLY A 157 -1.38 -6.15 15.39
C GLY A 157 -0.85 -7.16 16.43
N ARG A 158 -1.36 -7.12 17.66
CA ARG A 158 -0.98 -8.05 18.74
C ARG A 158 -1.25 -9.50 18.39
N GLU A 159 -2.29 -9.72 17.59
CA GLU A 159 -2.71 -11.04 17.11
C GLU A 159 -1.67 -11.71 16.20
N TYR A 160 -0.72 -10.93 15.65
CA TYR A 160 0.40 -11.41 14.85
C TYR A 160 1.68 -11.63 15.67
N VAL A 161 1.64 -11.46 16.98
CA VAL A 161 2.80 -11.60 17.86
C VAL A 161 2.55 -12.71 18.87
N GLY A 162 3.40 -13.74 18.85
CA GLY A 162 3.41 -14.84 19.80
C GLY A 162 4.37 -14.60 20.95
N GLU A 163 4.52 -15.63 21.79
CA GLU A 163 5.41 -15.62 22.93
C GLU A 163 6.88 -15.43 22.50
N GLY A 164 7.68 -14.80 23.37
CA GLY A 164 9.12 -14.60 23.15
C GLY A 164 9.46 -13.69 21.98
N GLY A 165 8.51 -12.87 21.50
CA GLY A 165 8.73 -11.92 20.42
C GLY A 165 8.71 -12.57 19.01
N VAL A 166 8.07 -13.72 18.86
CA VAL A 166 7.84 -14.35 17.54
C VAL A 166 6.76 -13.57 16.81
N VAL A 167 7.05 -13.14 15.57
CA VAL A 167 6.15 -12.39 14.70
C VAL A 167 5.74 -13.28 13.53
N PHE A 168 4.45 -13.28 13.18
CA PHE A 168 3.89 -14.11 12.13
C PHE A 168 3.37 -13.27 10.96
N GLY A 169 3.63 -13.72 9.72
CA GLY A 169 3.04 -13.16 8.51
C GLY A 169 3.40 -11.69 8.26
N ALA A 170 4.70 -11.36 8.22
CA ALA A 170 5.17 -9.99 8.13
C ALA A 170 5.88 -9.69 6.81
N ARG A 171 5.74 -8.45 6.33
CA ARG A 171 6.57 -7.88 5.27
C ARG A 171 7.63 -6.95 5.88
N LEU A 172 8.89 -7.21 5.57
CA LEU A 172 10.03 -6.37 5.93
C LEU A 172 10.42 -5.49 4.73
N LYS A 173 10.32 -4.18 4.88
CA LYS A 173 10.80 -3.20 3.90
C LYS A 173 12.12 -2.63 4.33
N ARG A 174 13.11 -2.70 3.44
CA ARG A 174 14.44 -2.13 3.65
C ARG A 174 14.37 -0.59 3.72
N LYS A 175 15.14 0.02 4.63
CA LYS A 175 15.22 1.47 4.82
C LYS A 175 16.67 1.95 4.67
N PRO A 176 17.24 1.92 3.46
CA PRO A 176 18.64 2.32 3.28
C PRO A 176 18.82 3.80 3.59
N LYS A 177 19.91 4.13 4.31
CA LYS A 177 20.22 5.51 4.72
C LYS A 177 20.50 6.44 3.55
N SER A 178 20.90 5.90 2.39
CA SER A 178 21.20 6.65 1.16
C SER A 178 19.94 7.19 0.47
N VAL A 179 18.77 6.59 0.71
CA VAL A 179 17.51 6.98 0.07
C VAL A 179 16.80 8.03 0.91
N LYS A 180 16.49 9.17 0.28
CA LYS A 180 15.83 10.30 0.96
C LYS A 180 14.43 10.51 0.40
N LYS A 181 13.42 10.45 1.27
CA LYS A 181 12.05 10.81 0.86
C LYS A 181 11.92 12.31 0.67
N LEU A 182 11.53 12.72 -0.57
CA LEU A 182 11.28 14.11 -0.94
C LEU A 182 9.81 14.51 -0.73
N GLY A 183 8.87 13.61 -1.01
CA GLY A 183 7.46 13.91 -0.92
C GLY A 183 6.58 12.74 -1.35
N ASP A 184 5.31 13.06 -1.54
CA ASP A 184 4.29 12.19 -2.07
C ASP A 184 3.85 12.74 -3.44
N TRP A 185 3.27 11.90 -4.33
CA TRP A 185 2.81 12.35 -5.64
C TRP A 185 1.37 11.91 -5.92
N SER A 186 0.67 12.70 -6.73
CA SER A 186 -0.71 12.47 -7.13
C SER A 186 -0.78 11.79 -8.50
N TRP A 187 -1.73 10.88 -8.71
CA TRP A 187 -2.02 10.27 -10.01
C TRP A 187 -2.40 11.28 -11.10
N PHE A 188 -2.89 12.45 -10.70
CA PHE A 188 -3.44 13.47 -11.59
C PHE A 188 -2.58 14.72 -11.70
N ASP A 189 -1.51 14.80 -10.91
CA ASP A 189 -0.59 15.94 -10.90
C ASP A 189 0.84 15.42 -10.62
N ASN A 190 1.56 15.14 -11.68
CA ASN A 190 2.94 14.68 -11.69
C ASN A 190 3.57 14.87 -13.07
N PRO A 191 4.92 14.81 -13.22
CA PRO A 191 5.60 15.05 -14.51
C PRO A 191 5.28 14.06 -15.64
N PHE A 192 4.61 12.95 -15.36
CA PHE A 192 4.37 11.85 -16.31
C PHE A 192 2.93 11.81 -16.82
N VAL A 193 2.07 12.78 -16.45
CA VAL A 193 0.68 12.82 -16.92
C VAL A 193 0.66 12.85 -18.46
N GLY A 194 -0.09 11.92 -19.06
CA GLY A 194 -0.19 11.75 -20.50
C GLY A 194 0.89 10.85 -21.13
N THR A 195 1.86 10.36 -20.37
CA THR A 195 2.88 9.44 -20.89
C THR A 195 2.42 7.98 -20.84
N LYS A 196 2.98 7.14 -21.72
CA LYS A 196 2.71 5.69 -21.73
C LYS A 196 3.19 5.02 -20.46
N GLU A 197 4.24 5.56 -19.84
CA GLU A 197 4.82 5.05 -18.59
C GLU A 197 3.82 5.20 -17.43
N LEU A 198 3.20 6.39 -17.26
CA LEU A 198 2.18 6.56 -16.23
C LEU A 198 0.90 5.78 -16.57
N ASN A 199 0.49 5.75 -17.84
CA ASN A 199 -0.68 4.98 -18.27
C ASN A 199 -0.46 3.48 -18.03
N GLY A 200 0.73 2.95 -18.28
CA GLY A 200 1.10 1.58 -17.93
C GLY A 200 1.01 1.31 -16.42
N LEU A 201 1.50 2.24 -15.59
CA LEU A 201 1.39 2.11 -14.13
C LEU A 201 -0.08 2.10 -13.66
N ARG A 202 -0.94 2.92 -14.27
CA ARG A 202 -2.38 2.93 -14.02
C ARG A 202 -3.01 1.57 -14.37
N VAL A 203 -2.62 0.96 -15.49
CA VAL A 203 -3.04 -0.39 -15.87
C VAL A 203 -2.51 -1.44 -14.88
N MET A 204 -1.27 -1.32 -14.40
CA MET A 204 -0.73 -2.21 -13.36
C MET A 204 -1.57 -2.18 -12.08
N MET A 205 -2.01 -0.99 -11.64
CA MET A 205 -2.90 -0.89 -10.46
C MET A 205 -4.22 -1.64 -10.68
N CYS A 206 -4.78 -1.57 -11.90
CA CYS A 206 -5.97 -2.32 -12.26
C CYS A 206 -5.69 -3.83 -12.36
N LEU A 207 -4.52 -4.21 -12.90
CA LEU A 207 -4.12 -5.61 -13.04
C LEU A 207 -4.03 -6.30 -11.68
N VAL A 208 -3.45 -5.65 -10.68
CA VAL A 208 -3.34 -6.22 -9.33
C VAL A 208 -4.56 -5.92 -8.45
N ASN A 209 -5.56 -5.19 -8.96
CA ASN A 209 -6.72 -4.69 -8.20
C ASN A 209 -6.33 -3.86 -6.96
N ASN A 210 -5.30 -3.04 -7.05
CA ASN A 210 -4.98 -2.11 -5.97
C ASN A 210 -6.00 -0.97 -5.94
N TRP A 211 -6.85 -0.98 -4.93
CA TRP A 211 -7.92 0.01 -4.78
C TRP A 211 -7.58 1.16 -3.82
N ASP A 212 -6.44 1.12 -3.13
CA ASP A 212 -6.00 2.20 -2.23
C ASP A 212 -4.97 3.10 -2.92
N LEU A 213 -5.48 4.00 -3.76
CA LEU A 213 -4.69 4.89 -4.62
C LEU A 213 -4.55 6.30 -4.04
N ALA A 214 -4.56 6.44 -2.71
CA ALA A 214 -4.32 7.71 -2.06
C ALA A 214 -2.91 8.25 -2.37
N ALA A 215 -2.77 9.56 -2.46
CA ALA A 215 -1.48 10.18 -2.82
C ALA A 215 -0.37 9.91 -1.78
N ASP A 216 -0.71 9.72 -0.51
CA ASP A 216 0.22 9.37 0.56
C ASP A 216 0.72 7.92 0.51
N ASN A 217 0.12 7.08 -0.36
CA ASN A 217 0.61 5.76 -0.73
C ASN A 217 1.66 5.80 -1.86
N ASN A 218 1.94 6.99 -2.41
CA ASN A 218 2.93 7.21 -3.44
C ASN A 218 4.10 7.99 -2.87
N SER A 219 5.33 7.71 -3.33
CA SER A 219 6.52 8.36 -2.80
C SER A 219 7.43 8.86 -3.91
N ILE A 220 8.09 9.98 -3.64
CA ILE A 220 9.22 10.48 -4.42
C ILE A 220 10.46 10.32 -3.57
N TYR A 221 11.44 9.57 -4.07
CA TYR A 221 12.74 9.41 -3.43
C TYR A 221 13.84 10.06 -4.27
N GLU A 222 14.82 10.68 -3.57
CA GLU A 222 16.11 11.03 -4.14
C GLU A 222 17.07 9.86 -3.94
N THR A 223 17.59 9.36 -5.04
CA THR A 223 18.64 8.34 -5.04
C THR A 223 19.38 8.37 -6.37
N ASP A 224 20.69 8.14 -6.36
CA ASP A 224 21.55 8.08 -7.56
C ASP A 224 21.45 9.32 -8.46
N GLY A 225 21.23 10.50 -7.89
CA GLY A 225 21.14 11.76 -8.63
C GLY A 225 19.85 11.96 -9.40
N GLU A 226 18.77 11.26 -9.05
CA GLU A 226 17.46 11.35 -9.69
C GLU A 226 16.31 11.35 -8.68
N ARG A 227 15.13 11.77 -9.12
CA ARG A 227 13.86 11.69 -8.37
C ARG A 227 13.08 10.49 -8.89
N ARG A 228 13.06 9.40 -8.10
CA ARG A 228 12.28 8.20 -8.40
C ARG A 228 10.86 8.31 -7.87
N TYR A 229 9.89 8.11 -8.75
CA TYR A 229 8.47 8.09 -8.44
C TYR A 229 7.99 6.64 -8.34
N LEU A 230 7.45 6.25 -7.21
CA LEU A 230 6.97 4.89 -6.97
C LEU A 230 5.67 4.86 -6.18
N VAL A 231 4.92 3.77 -6.30
CA VAL A 231 3.81 3.43 -5.42
C VAL A 231 4.38 2.62 -4.26
N SER A 232 4.39 3.22 -3.07
CA SER A 232 5.04 2.64 -1.88
C SER A 232 4.13 1.73 -1.07
N ASP A 233 2.80 1.79 -1.27
CA ASP A 233 1.84 0.92 -0.60
C ASP A 233 0.90 0.30 -1.64
N VAL A 234 1.18 -0.95 -1.99
CA VAL A 234 0.37 -1.76 -2.90
C VAL A 234 -0.29 -2.94 -2.18
N GLY A 235 -0.40 -2.87 -0.86
CA GLY A 235 -0.95 -3.95 -0.03
C GLY A 235 -2.48 -4.14 -0.18
N ALA A 236 -3.20 -3.16 -0.72
CA ALA A 236 -4.63 -3.26 -1.00
C ALA A 236 -4.93 -4.00 -2.33
N SER A 237 -4.07 -4.98 -2.70
CA SER A 237 -4.11 -5.71 -3.96
C SER A 237 -4.70 -7.13 -3.83
N PHE A 238 -4.93 -7.78 -4.96
CA PHE A 238 -5.36 -9.18 -5.11
C PHE A 238 -6.64 -9.52 -4.37
N GLY A 239 -7.63 -8.65 -4.52
CA GLY A 239 -8.98 -8.85 -3.98
C GLY A 239 -10.01 -8.24 -4.91
N SER A 240 -11.12 -7.74 -4.34
CA SER A 240 -12.19 -7.05 -5.05
C SER A 240 -12.10 -5.55 -4.88
N THR A 241 -12.29 -4.81 -5.96
CA THR A 241 -12.45 -3.34 -5.92
C THR A 241 -13.81 -2.91 -5.36
N GLY A 242 -14.71 -3.88 -5.12
CA GLY A 242 -16.01 -3.72 -4.51
C GLY A 242 -17.12 -3.34 -5.48
N ASP A 243 -17.81 -4.35 -6.01
CA ASP A 243 -19.05 -4.17 -6.80
C ASP A 243 -20.20 -3.67 -5.92
N SER A 244 -20.02 -3.71 -4.59
CA SER A 244 -20.93 -3.23 -3.57
C SER A 244 -20.22 -2.30 -2.58
N PHE A 245 -20.67 -2.23 -1.33
CA PHE A 245 -20.00 -1.48 -0.27
C PHE A 245 -18.63 -2.05 0.11
N ALA A 246 -18.50 -3.36 0.09
CA ALA A 246 -17.30 -4.07 0.53
C ALA A 246 -16.21 -4.08 -0.56
N ARG A 247 -14.97 -3.94 -0.12
CA ARG A 247 -13.75 -4.19 -0.88
C ARG A 247 -12.93 -5.22 -0.12
N SER A 248 -12.18 -6.02 -0.82
CA SER A 248 -11.26 -6.99 -0.21
C SER A 248 -9.85 -6.81 -0.73
N LYS A 249 -8.91 -7.38 -0.02
CA LYS A 249 -7.49 -7.47 -0.38
C LYS A 249 -7.00 -8.86 0.00
N ASN A 250 -5.98 -9.34 -0.70
CA ASN A 250 -5.37 -10.64 -0.43
C ASN A 250 -6.40 -11.79 -0.39
N LYS A 251 -7.34 -11.82 -1.35
CA LYS A 251 -8.41 -12.81 -1.38
C LYS A 251 -8.64 -13.33 -2.80
N LEU A 252 -8.12 -14.53 -3.08
CA LEU A 252 -8.15 -15.16 -4.40
C LEU A 252 -9.55 -15.25 -4.97
N SER A 253 -10.52 -15.77 -4.21
CA SER A 253 -11.91 -15.96 -4.68
C SER A 253 -12.62 -14.68 -5.10
N ASP A 254 -12.19 -13.52 -4.60
CA ASP A 254 -12.70 -12.21 -4.99
C ASP A 254 -11.93 -11.66 -6.19
N TYR A 255 -10.62 -11.91 -6.26
CA TYR A 255 -9.77 -11.49 -7.37
C TYR A 255 -10.14 -12.21 -8.67
N GLU A 256 -10.45 -13.52 -8.60
CA GLU A 256 -10.94 -14.32 -9.71
C GLU A 256 -12.26 -13.80 -10.31
N LYS A 257 -13.16 -13.29 -9.47
CA LYS A 257 -14.47 -12.79 -9.89
C LYS A 257 -14.43 -11.36 -10.43
N THR A 258 -13.39 -10.60 -10.12
CA THR A 258 -13.31 -9.21 -10.53
C THR A 258 -12.93 -9.11 -12.00
N LYS A 259 -13.80 -8.50 -12.80
CA LYS A 259 -13.55 -8.19 -14.22
C LYS A 259 -12.35 -7.24 -14.31
N PHE A 260 -11.51 -7.41 -15.32
CA PHE A 260 -10.33 -6.57 -15.52
C PHE A 260 -10.60 -5.40 -16.49
N ILE A 261 -11.01 -5.71 -17.72
CA ILE A 261 -11.40 -4.70 -18.71
C ILE A 261 -12.89 -4.41 -18.55
N GLU A 262 -13.25 -3.14 -18.37
CA GLU A 262 -14.64 -2.72 -18.27
C GLU A 262 -15.24 -2.44 -19.65
N LYS A 263 -14.55 -1.61 -20.45
CA LYS A 263 -15.02 -1.17 -21.76
C LYS A 263 -13.85 -0.96 -22.73
N LYS A 264 -14.07 -1.26 -24.00
CA LYS A 264 -13.21 -0.88 -25.12
C LYS A 264 -13.97 0.17 -25.94
N ASP A 265 -13.37 1.35 -26.15
CA ASP A 265 -14.01 2.49 -26.83
C ASP A 265 -13.02 3.16 -27.79
N GLY A 266 -13.10 2.76 -29.06
CA GLY A 266 -12.17 3.25 -30.08
C GLY A 266 -10.71 3.00 -29.70
N ASP A 267 -9.92 4.07 -29.58
CA ASP A 267 -8.51 4.02 -29.25
C ASP A 267 -8.24 3.99 -27.72
N TYR A 268 -9.29 3.89 -26.92
CA TYR A 268 -9.20 3.90 -25.45
C TYR A 268 -9.78 2.63 -24.83
N VAL A 269 -9.31 2.36 -23.61
CA VAL A 269 -9.76 1.24 -22.78
C VAL A 269 -10.02 1.74 -21.37
N ASP A 270 -11.16 1.35 -20.81
CA ASP A 270 -11.50 1.52 -19.41
C ASP A 270 -11.28 0.20 -18.67
N PHE A 271 -10.55 0.25 -17.57
CA PHE A 271 -10.30 -0.87 -16.67
C PHE A 271 -11.14 -0.74 -15.41
N VAL A 272 -11.52 -1.87 -14.83
CA VAL A 272 -12.25 -1.90 -13.57
C VAL A 272 -11.29 -1.50 -12.44
N MET A 273 -11.62 -0.40 -11.73
CA MET A 273 -10.84 0.08 -10.60
C MET A 273 -11.70 0.19 -9.34
N HIS A 274 -12.81 0.92 -9.43
CA HIS A 274 -13.73 1.10 -8.32
C HIS A 274 -15.18 1.03 -8.77
N SER A 275 -16.03 0.40 -7.97
CA SER A 275 -17.47 0.57 -8.08
C SER A 275 -17.94 1.74 -7.21
N ARG A 276 -19.04 2.35 -7.62
CA ARG A 276 -19.70 3.48 -6.94
C ARG A 276 -21.16 3.15 -6.64
N PRO A 277 -21.46 2.27 -5.68
CA PRO A 277 -22.84 1.95 -5.35
C PRO A 277 -23.61 3.23 -4.99
N PHE A 278 -24.76 3.45 -5.63
CA PHE A 278 -25.56 4.66 -5.43
C PHE A 278 -25.89 4.93 -3.95
N LEU A 279 -26.17 3.89 -3.20
CA LEU A 279 -26.47 3.99 -1.76
C LEU A 279 -25.30 4.56 -0.94
N LEU A 280 -24.05 4.49 -1.40
CA LEU A 280 -22.90 5.14 -0.73
C LEU A 280 -23.05 6.66 -0.68
N THR A 281 -23.74 7.27 -1.65
CA THR A 281 -23.99 8.72 -1.66
C THR A 281 -24.82 9.14 -0.44
N ALA A 282 -25.78 8.32 -0.04
CA ALA A 282 -26.64 8.60 1.11
C ALA A 282 -25.99 8.24 2.46
N VAL A 283 -25.13 7.18 2.48
CA VAL A 283 -24.58 6.62 3.72
C VAL A 283 -23.18 7.19 4.03
N ASN A 284 -22.34 7.37 3.00
CA ASN A 284 -20.97 7.86 3.15
C ASN A 284 -20.51 8.58 1.88
N ILE A 285 -20.87 9.85 1.75
CA ILE A 285 -20.53 10.69 0.59
C ILE A 285 -19.00 10.87 0.40
N GLY A 286 -18.23 10.88 1.50
CA GLY A 286 -16.76 10.97 1.44
C GLY A 286 -16.16 9.76 0.75
N ASN A 287 -16.58 8.55 1.12
CA ASN A 287 -16.13 7.30 0.48
C ASN A 287 -16.60 7.23 -0.99
N TYR A 288 -17.83 7.66 -1.30
CA TYR A 288 -18.30 7.72 -2.67
C TYR A 288 -17.44 8.64 -3.55
N ARG A 289 -17.16 9.87 -3.08
CA ARG A 289 -16.29 10.82 -3.80
C ARG A 289 -14.86 10.30 -3.97
N HIS A 290 -14.30 9.69 -2.93
CA HIS A 290 -12.99 9.05 -3.01
C HIS A 290 -12.98 7.95 -4.07
N ARG A 291 -13.95 7.03 -4.07
CA ARG A 291 -14.07 5.98 -5.10
C ARG A 291 -14.24 6.56 -6.50
N ALA A 292 -15.06 7.60 -6.66
CA ALA A 292 -15.25 8.28 -7.93
C ALA A 292 -13.93 8.82 -8.50
N ARG A 293 -13.13 9.49 -7.66
CA ARG A 293 -11.83 10.04 -8.07
C ARG A 293 -10.83 8.92 -8.38
N MET A 294 -10.77 7.86 -7.58
CA MET A 294 -9.82 6.75 -7.81
C MET A 294 -10.21 5.90 -9.01
N GLU A 295 -11.49 5.83 -9.36
CA GLU A 295 -11.96 5.16 -10.58
C GLU A 295 -11.34 5.76 -11.85
N GLU A 296 -11.13 7.09 -11.88
CA GLU A 296 -10.51 7.79 -13.01
C GLU A 296 -9.09 7.28 -13.31
N VAL A 297 -8.40 6.67 -12.33
CA VAL A 297 -7.08 6.04 -12.55
C VAL A 297 -7.18 4.89 -13.56
N GLY A 298 -8.30 4.16 -13.61
CA GLY A 298 -8.52 3.08 -14.58
C GLY A 298 -9.18 3.50 -15.89
N LYS A 299 -9.54 4.78 -16.05
CA LYS A 299 -10.36 5.24 -17.19
C LYS A 299 -9.54 5.91 -18.28
N HIS A 300 -10.07 5.81 -19.51
CA HIS A 300 -9.56 6.53 -20.69
C HIS A 300 -8.07 6.30 -20.93
N ILE A 301 -7.63 5.04 -20.82
CA ILE A 301 -6.24 4.64 -21.10
C ILE A 301 -6.08 4.44 -22.61
N PRO A 302 -5.08 5.09 -23.28
CA PRO A 302 -4.80 4.79 -24.68
C PRO A 302 -4.53 3.31 -24.87
N ARG A 303 -5.20 2.69 -25.85
CA ARG A 303 -5.05 1.26 -26.16
C ARG A 303 -3.60 0.90 -26.47
N ALA A 304 -2.88 1.77 -27.16
CA ALA A 304 -1.47 1.58 -27.46
C ALA A 304 -0.61 1.47 -26.20
N ASP A 305 -0.90 2.26 -25.15
CA ASP A 305 -0.16 2.25 -23.90
C ASP A 305 -0.48 0.98 -23.08
N ALA A 306 -1.74 0.55 -23.09
CA ALA A 306 -2.13 -0.73 -22.48
C ALA A 306 -1.45 -1.93 -23.17
N LYS A 307 -1.40 -1.93 -24.50
CA LYS A 307 -0.65 -2.92 -25.29
C LYS A 307 0.85 -2.90 -25.01
N TRP A 308 1.44 -1.72 -24.89
CA TRP A 308 2.86 -1.59 -24.54
C TRP A 308 3.18 -2.27 -23.21
N LEU A 309 2.35 -2.07 -22.19
CA LEU A 309 2.50 -2.77 -20.92
C LEU A 309 2.27 -4.27 -21.07
N GLY A 310 1.20 -4.66 -21.79
CA GLY A 310 0.89 -6.06 -22.07
C GLY A 310 2.04 -6.81 -22.73
N ALA A 311 2.73 -6.16 -23.68
CA ALA A 311 3.90 -6.72 -24.34
C ALA A 311 5.10 -6.94 -23.41
N LYS A 312 5.28 -6.07 -22.39
CA LYS A 312 6.29 -6.27 -21.34
C LYS A 312 5.93 -7.44 -20.43
N LEU A 313 4.70 -7.49 -19.96
CA LEU A 313 4.21 -8.56 -19.09
C LEU A 313 4.21 -9.92 -19.76
N ALA A 314 3.91 -9.98 -21.07
CA ALA A 314 3.90 -11.22 -21.84
C ALA A 314 5.28 -11.89 -22.01
N GLN A 315 6.36 -11.18 -21.67
CA GLN A 315 7.72 -11.74 -21.69
C GLN A 315 8.03 -12.54 -20.40
N LEU A 316 7.20 -12.40 -19.37
CA LEU A 316 7.38 -13.16 -18.14
C LEU A 316 6.94 -14.61 -18.32
N SER A 317 7.77 -15.54 -17.90
CA SER A 317 7.40 -16.93 -17.83
C SER A 317 6.38 -17.20 -16.71
N GLU A 318 5.64 -18.29 -16.83
CA GLU A 318 4.74 -18.75 -15.76
C GLU A 318 5.50 -18.93 -14.44
N SER A 319 6.70 -19.51 -14.47
CA SER A 319 7.51 -19.74 -13.28
C SER A 319 7.87 -18.43 -12.58
N GLN A 320 8.18 -17.37 -13.32
CA GLN A 320 8.47 -16.06 -12.76
C GLN A 320 7.23 -15.42 -12.11
N ILE A 321 6.05 -15.54 -12.74
CA ILE A 321 4.80 -15.06 -12.12
C ILE A 321 4.50 -15.85 -10.85
N ARG A 322 4.71 -17.16 -10.85
CA ARG A 322 4.58 -18.02 -9.66
C ARG A 322 5.52 -17.60 -8.55
N ASP A 323 6.74 -17.22 -8.89
CA ASP A 323 7.75 -16.77 -7.93
C ASP A 323 7.35 -15.50 -7.19
N CYS A 324 6.59 -14.59 -7.81
CA CYS A 324 6.01 -13.44 -7.11
C CYS A 324 5.14 -13.87 -5.91
N PHE A 325 4.32 -14.90 -6.09
CA PHE A 325 3.42 -15.41 -5.05
C PHE A 325 4.12 -16.35 -4.07
N ARG A 326 5.10 -17.15 -4.54
CA ARG A 326 5.95 -17.96 -3.67
C ARG A 326 6.75 -17.10 -2.69
N ALA A 327 7.35 -16.00 -3.18
CA ALA A 327 8.07 -15.03 -2.36
C ALA A 327 7.19 -14.41 -1.26
N ALA A 328 5.90 -14.30 -1.52
CA ALA A 328 4.91 -13.78 -0.58
C ALA A 328 4.35 -14.85 0.39
N GLY A 329 4.82 -16.11 0.32
CA GLY A 329 4.43 -17.17 1.24
C GLY A 329 2.99 -17.67 1.07
N TYR A 330 2.43 -17.60 -0.14
CA TYR A 330 1.12 -18.18 -0.45
C TYR A 330 1.16 -19.71 -0.49
N SER A 331 0.01 -20.36 -0.24
CA SER A 331 -0.11 -21.81 -0.41
C SER A 331 0.00 -22.21 -1.89
N PRO A 332 0.34 -23.48 -2.20
CA PRO A 332 0.40 -23.96 -3.57
C PRO A 332 -0.88 -23.67 -4.38
N GLU A 333 -2.06 -23.86 -3.80
CA GLU A 333 -3.35 -23.61 -4.43
C GLU A 333 -3.58 -22.12 -4.71
N GLN A 334 -3.14 -21.26 -3.79
CA GLN A 334 -3.21 -19.80 -3.97
C GLN A 334 -2.23 -19.34 -5.05
N ILE A 335 -1.01 -19.88 -5.07
CA ILE A 335 -0.02 -19.59 -6.12
C ILE A 335 -0.59 -19.92 -7.49
N ASP A 336 -1.17 -21.12 -7.66
CA ASP A 336 -1.79 -21.55 -8.91
C ASP A 336 -2.94 -20.63 -9.32
N GLY A 337 -3.83 -20.31 -8.38
CA GLY A 337 -5.00 -19.47 -8.65
C GLY A 337 -4.62 -18.03 -9.03
N PHE A 338 -3.78 -17.38 -8.24
CA PHE A 338 -3.32 -16.00 -8.53
C PHE A 338 -2.54 -15.93 -9.83
N THR A 339 -1.63 -16.89 -10.09
CA THR A 339 -0.87 -16.96 -11.34
C THR A 339 -1.80 -17.07 -12.54
N LYS A 340 -2.78 -17.94 -12.48
CA LYS A 340 -3.78 -18.12 -13.56
C LYS A 340 -4.52 -16.81 -13.85
N VAL A 341 -4.98 -16.09 -12.84
CA VAL A 341 -5.69 -14.80 -13.06
C VAL A 341 -4.77 -13.75 -13.66
N VAL A 342 -3.51 -13.64 -13.18
CA VAL A 342 -2.53 -12.72 -13.75
C VAL A 342 -2.27 -13.04 -15.21
N GLN A 343 -2.06 -14.31 -15.57
CA GLN A 343 -1.87 -14.73 -16.96
C GLN A 343 -3.10 -14.42 -17.85
N GLN A 344 -4.31 -14.63 -17.33
CA GLN A 344 -5.54 -14.27 -18.06
C GLN A 344 -5.60 -12.76 -18.35
N ARG A 345 -5.28 -11.90 -17.38
CA ARG A 345 -5.27 -10.45 -17.56
C ARG A 345 -4.17 -9.98 -18.52
N ILE A 346 -3.01 -10.65 -18.50
CA ILE A 346 -1.95 -10.40 -19.50
C ILE A 346 -2.44 -10.75 -20.91
N ALA A 347 -3.12 -11.89 -21.07
CA ALA A 347 -3.73 -12.29 -22.36
C ALA A 347 -4.81 -11.31 -22.83
N GLU A 348 -5.62 -10.76 -21.90
CA GLU A 348 -6.61 -9.72 -22.22
C GLU A 348 -5.94 -8.44 -22.74
N LEU A 349 -4.78 -8.03 -22.18
CA LEU A 349 -4.00 -6.89 -22.68
C LEU A 349 -3.42 -7.17 -24.08
N ALA A 350 -2.92 -8.36 -24.32
CA ALA A 350 -2.41 -8.77 -25.63
C ALA A 350 -3.49 -8.77 -26.71
N ALA A 351 -4.75 -9.04 -26.33
CA ALA A 351 -5.92 -9.08 -27.23
C ALA A 351 -6.59 -7.69 -27.45
N LEU A 352 -6.02 -6.61 -26.91
CA LEU A 352 -6.52 -5.25 -27.15
C LEU A 352 -6.20 -4.81 -28.59
#